data_e1c51ec5136ef022f4319325234c24b9
#
_entry.id   e1c51ec5136ef022f4319325234c24b9
#
_cell.length_a   1.000
_cell.length_b   1.000
_cell.length_c   1.000
_cell.angle_alpha   90.00
_cell.angle_beta   90.00
_cell.angle_gamma   90.00
#
_symmetry.space_group_name_H-M   'P 1'
#
loop_
_entity.id
_entity.type
_entity.pdbx_description
1 polymer ?
#
loop_
_entity_poly.entity_id
_entity_poly.type
_entity_poly.pdbx_seq_one_letter_code
_entity_poly.pdbx_strand_id
1 'polypeptide(L)'
;VLLPMGLGLLGAALFLPEGTPLAVDLFIGACLCATSIGISSQVLKEAGALDSTEGRVIVGAAVIDDVLGLLVLVAVSGIAAAATTGGSLPWASLGRTLALALLFLGLALTLGRFATPHIFRLADRFRSEQLLLPLGLGFAFLLAWLGNRAGLATIVGAYAAGLILEPAHIENLEKRERHSLEELVHPLVMALAPLFFVLVGARVDPLALLKPSTLVFALVLALLGTLGKWIGGLGAGRGLRWTAVGWGMVPRGEVGFIFVGVGDALTIHGQPLLSPEVSAAIVGALLLTTLLGPVGLGWDLRRRSSESTS
;
A
#
# COMPACT_ATOMS: atom_id res chain seq x y z
N VAL A 1 -10.01 -4.31 3.11
CA VAL A 1 -9.98 -3.94 1.68
C VAL A 1 -11.39 -3.65 1.15
N LEU A 2 -12.33 -4.60 1.17
CA LEU A 2 -13.64 -4.46 0.50
C LEU A 2 -14.49 -3.30 1.02
N LEU A 3 -14.57 -3.12 2.33
CA LEU A 3 -15.41 -2.08 2.92
C LEU A 3 -14.92 -0.65 2.59
N PRO A 4 -13.65 -0.28 2.80
CA PRO A 4 -13.18 1.04 2.39
C PRO A 4 -13.23 1.24 0.87
N MET A 5 -13.05 0.19 0.07
CA MET A 5 -13.24 0.27 -1.38
C MET A 5 -14.69 0.60 -1.75
N GLY A 6 -15.66 -0.12 -1.18
CA GLY A 6 -17.09 0.13 -1.43
C GLY A 6 -17.53 1.53 -0.97
N LEU A 7 -17.03 1.99 0.18
CA LEU A 7 -17.29 3.34 0.66
C LEU A 7 -16.61 4.41 -0.20
N GLY A 8 -15.43 4.12 -0.74
CA GLY A 8 -14.76 5.00 -1.70
C GLY A 8 -15.55 5.15 -3.01
N LEU A 9 -16.10 4.04 -3.53
CA LEU A 9 -17.02 4.03 -4.67
C LEU A 9 -18.27 4.88 -4.38
N LEU A 10 -18.85 4.73 -3.18
CA LEU A 10 -19.99 5.56 -2.77
C LEU A 10 -19.61 7.04 -2.73
N GLY A 11 -18.44 7.38 -2.19
CA GLY A 11 -17.94 8.75 -2.18
C GLY A 11 -17.75 9.30 -3.60
N ALA A 12 -17.20 8.50 -4.52
CA ALA A 12 -17.08 8.87 -5.92
C ALA A 12 -18.46 9.14 -6.56
N ALA A 13 -19.40 8.22 -6.41
CA ALA A 13 -20.74 8.34 -6.96
C ALA A 13 -21.53 9.57 -6.45
N LEU A 14 -21.22 10.06 -5.23
CA LEU A 14 -21.86 11.24 -4.67
C LEU A 14 -21.28 12.57 -5.19
N PHE A 15 -20.03 12.59 -5.61
CA PHE A 15 -19.30 13.81 -5.95
C PHE A 15 -18.92 13.94 -7.42
N LEU A 16 -18.81 12.84 -8.15
CA LEU A 16 -18.45 12.86 -9.54
C LEU A 16 -19.70 12.99 -10.43
N PRO A 17 -19.57 13.64 -11.59
CA PRO A 17 -20.66 13.79 -12.56
C PRO A 17 -21.16 12.44 -13.08
N GLU A 18 -22.44 12.36 -13.41
CA GLU A 18 -23.00 11.23 -14.14
C GLU A 18 -22.24 11.00 -15.45
N GLY A 19 -21.90 9.73 -15.73
CA GLY A 19 -21.11 9.36 -16.90
C GLY A 19 -19.59 9.30 -16.64
N THR A 20 -19.12 9.56 -15.42
CA THR A 20 -17.72 9.30 -15.06
C THR A 20 -17.38 7.83 -15.33
N PRO A 21 -16.23 7.52 -15.97
CA PRO A 21 -15.85 6.14 -16.20
C PRO A 21 -15.71 5.36 -14.89
N LEU A 22 -16.30 4.17 -14.83
CA LEU A 22 -16.23 3.28 -13.64
C LEU A 22 -14.78 3.06 -13.14
N ALA A 23 -13.82 3.13 -14.06
CA ALA A 23 -12.41 3.02 -13.71
C ALA A 23 -11.94 4.11 -12.73
N VAL A 24 -12.47 5.33 -12.84
CA VAL A 24 -12.17 6.45 -11.92
C VAL A 24 -12.71 6.14 -10.53
N ASP A 25 -13.98 5.73 -10.43
CA ASP A 25 -14.63 5.41 -9.17
C ASP A 25 -13.91 4.26 -8.45
N LEU A 26 -13.60 3.20 -9.19
CA LEU A 26 -12.82 2.07 -8.67
C LEU A 26 -11.43 2.48 -8.20
N PHE A 27 -10.81 3.42 -8.91
CA PHE A 27 -9.48 3.93 -8.55
C PHE A 27 -9.51 4.72 -7.25
N ILE A 28 -10.52 5.57 -7.06
CA ILE A 28 -10.76 6.28 -5.80
C ILE A 28 -10.95 5.27 -4.65
N GLY A 29 -11.79 4.26 -4.85
CA GLY A 29 -11.97 3.19 -3.88
C GLY A 29 -10.68 2.45 -3.55
N ALA A 30 -9.85 2.14 -4.56
CA ALA A 30 -8.56 1.48 -4.41
C ALA A 30 -7.58 2.32 -3.57
N CYS A 31 -7.52 3.64 -3.78
CA CYS A 31 -6.68 4.54 -2.99
C CYS A 31 -7.03 4.53 -1.49
N LEU A 32 -8.31 4.25 -1.16
CA LEU A 32 -8.76 4.14 0.23
C LEU A 32 -8.54 2.75 0.85
N CYS A 33 -8.02 1.77 0.13
CA CYS A 33 -7.79 0.43 0.66
C CYS A 33 -6.51 0.31 1.48
N ALA A 34 -5.39 0.84 1.00
CA ALA A 34 -4.07 0.63 1.58
C ALA A 34 -3.96 1.12 3.03
N THR A 35 -3.19 0.41 3.86
CA THR A 35 -2.91 0.76 5.26
C THR A 35 -1.40 0.93 5.46
N SER A 36 -0.98 1.92 6.25
CA SER A 36 0.45 2.06 6.60
C SER A 36 0.81 1.25 7.83
N ILE A 37 1.55 0.16 7.62
CA ILE A 37 2.10 -0.66 8.71
C ILE A 37 3.06 0.17 9.56
N GLY A 38 3.94 0.95 8.93
CA GLY A 38 4.99 1.71 9.60
C GLY A 38 4.43 2.67 10.65
N ILE A 39 3.40 3.43 10.29
CA ILE A 39 2.76 4.39 11.20
C ILE A 39 2.09 3.67 12.37
N SER A 40 1.31 2.63 12.10
CA SER A 40 0.60 1.88 13.14
C SER A 40 1.56 1.15 14.08
N SER A 41 2.63 0.54 13.55
CA SER A 41 3.65 -0.13 14.34
C SER A 41 4.41 0.84 15.25
N GLN A 42 4.69 2.06 14.78
CA GLN A 42 5.33 3.09 15.58
C GLN A 42 4.46 3.50 16.78
N VAL A 43 3.17 3.75 16.56
CA VAL A 43 2.22 4.06 17.65
C VAL A 43 2.11 2.92 18.65
N LEU A 44 2.02 1.67 18.15
CA LEU A 44 1.97 0.48 19.01
C LEU A 44 3.26 0.32 19.84
N LYS A 45 4.43 0.58 19.25
CA LYS A 45 5.73 0.54 19.91
C LYS A 45 5.83 1.59 21.01
N GLU A 46 5.44 2.83 20.74
CA GLU A 46 5.43 3.93 21.71
C GLU A 46 4.44 3.67 22.86
N ALA A 47 3.35 2.97 22.59
CA ALA A 47 2.38 2.56 23.62
C ALA A 47 2.76 1.26 24.36
N GLY A 48 3.88 0.60 24.01
CA GLY A 48 4.27 -0.70 24.56
C GLY A 48 3.28 -1.83 24.21
N ALA A 49 2.53 -1.68 23.14
CA ALA A 49 1.44 -2.59 22.74
C ALA A 49 1.76 -3.40 21.47
N LEU A 50 2.98 -3.30 20.92
CA LEU A 50 3.35 -3.99 19.68
C LEU A 50 3.19 -5.51 19.78
N ASP A 51 3.63 -6.10 20.90
CA ASP A 51 3.56 -7.55 21.17
C ASP A 51 2.21 -7.99 21.76
N SER A 52 1.27 -7.06 21.95
CA SER A 52 -0.09 -7.40 22.37
C SER A 52 -0.82 -8.21 21.31
N THR A 53 -1.91 -8.89 21.68
CA THR A 53 -2.70 -9.63 20.71
C THR A 53 -3.28 -8.73 19.63
N GLU A 54 -3.76 -7.54 20.02
CA GLU A 54 -4.25 -6.52 19.08
C GLU A 54 -3.13 -6.01 18.16
N GLY A 55 -1.93 -5.75 18.72
CA GLY A 55 -0.76 -5.30 17.94
C GLY A 55 -0.37 -6.30 16.86
N ARG A 56 -0.27 -7.58 17.22
CA ARG A 56 0.02 -8.66 16.25
C ARG A 56 -1.05 -8.80 15.18
N VAL A 57 -2.34 -8.63 15.54
CA VAL A 57 -3.43 -8.68 14.56
C VAL A 57 -3.39 -7.48 13.63
N ILE A 58 -3.13 -6.27 14.13
CA ILE A 58 -2.99 -5.06 13.31
C ILE A 58 -1.85 -5.24 12.29
N VAL A 59 -0.66 -5.64 12.75
CA VAL A 59 0.50 -5.83 11.87
C VAL A 59 0.23 -6.92 10.85
N GLY A 60 -0.28 -8.09 11.27
CA GLY A 60 -0.59 -9.19 10.36
C GLY A 60 -1.68 -8.83 9.33
N ALA A 61 -2.73 -8.13 9.77
CA ALA A 61 -3.79 -7.67 8.88
C ALA A 61 -3.27 -6.64 7.86
N ALA A 62 -2.36 -5.74 8.27
CA ALA A 62 -1.78 -4.76 7.37
C ALA A 62 -0.87 -5.41 6.31
N VAL A 63 -0.10 -6.45 6.64
CA VAL A 63 0.67 -7.23 5.65
C VAL A 63 -0.26 -7.87 4.60
N ILE A 64 -1.38 -8.45 5.04
CA ILE A 64 -2.36 -9.03 4.11
C ILE A 64 -3.03 -7.92 3.27
N ASP A 65 -3.31 -6.79 3.89
CA ASP A 65 -3.92 -5.62 3.23
C ASP A 65 -3.03 -5.07 2.11
N ASP A 66 -1.71 -5.07 2.28
CA ASP A 66 -0.75 -4.66 1.26
C ASP A 66 -0.81 -5.58 0.02
N VAL A 67 -0.83 -6.90 0.23
CA VAL A 67 -0.96 -7.86 -0.87
C VAL A 67 -2.29 -7.68 -1.59
N LEU A 68 -3.39 -7.57 -0.85
CA LEU A 68 -4.72 -7.37 -1.43
C LEU A 68 -4.83 -6.01 -2.11
N GLY A 69 -4.23 -4.96 -1.55
CA GLY A 69 -4.17 -3.63 -2.14
C GLY A 69 -3.47 -3.64 -3.51
N LEU A 70 -2.33 -4.34 -3.62
CA LEU A 70 -1.63 -4.50 -4.90
C LEU A 70 -2.48 -5.25 -5.93
N LEU A 71 -3.21 -6.29 -5.53
CA LEU A 71 -4.13 -7.00 -6.42
C LEU A 71 -5.27 -6.10 -6.90
N VAL A 72 -5.83 -5.28 -6.00
CA VAL A 72 -6.82 -4.25 -6.35
C VAL A 72 -6.24 -3.24 -7.32
N LEU A 73 -5.02 -2.73 -7.08
CA LEU A 73 -4.35 -1.79 -7.99
C LEU A 73 -4.20 -2.39 -9.39
N VAL A 74 -3.73 -3.65 -9.47
CA VAL A 74 -3.58 -4.36 -10.76
C VAL A 74 -4.93 -4.50 -11.47
N ALA A 75 -5.98 -4.88 -10.73
CA ALA A 75 -7.32 -5.03 -11.28
C ALA A 75 -7.86 -3.70 -11.84
N VAL A 76 -7.77 -2.64 -11.05
CA VAL A 76 -8.31 -1.33 -11.43
C VAL A 76 -7.49 -0.69 -12.56
N SER A 77 -6.16 -0.84 -12.54
CA SER A 77 -5.30 -0.41 -13.65
C SER A 77 -5.62 -1.16 -14.95
N GLY A 78 -5.91 -2.45 -14.85
CA GLY A 78 -6.36 -3.27 -15.99
C GLY A 78 -7.71 -2.82 -16.55
N ILE A 79 -8.66 -2.45 -15.70
CA ILE A 79 -9.96 -1.89 -16.10
C ILE A 79 -9.76 -0.52 -16.79
N ALA A 80 -8.90 0.34 -16.23
CA ALA A 80 -8.59 1.64 -16.81
C ALA A 80 -7.96 1.49 -18.21
N ALA A 81 -6.99 0.57 -18.36
CA ALA A 81 -6.37 0.26 -19.63
C ALA A 81 -7.38 -0.29 -20.67
N ALA A 82 -8.32 -1.12 -20.24
CA ALA A 82 -9.36 -1.66 -21.11
C ALA A 82 -10.39 -0.59 -21.55
N ALA A 83 -10.69 0.38 -20.70
CA ALA A 83 -11.59 1.49 -21.04
C ALA A 83 -11.06 2.36 -22.19
N THR A 84 -9.72 2.37 -22.44
CA THR A 84 -9.13 3.10 -23.58
C THR A 84 -9.45 2.47 -24.93
N THR A 85 -9.78 1.18 -24.97
CA THR A 85 -10.03 0.44 -26.23
C THR A 85 -11.50 0.41 -26.65
N GLY A 86 -12.40 1.11 -25.93
CA GLY A 86 -13.82 1.26 -26.31
C GLY A 86 -14.65 -0.02 -26.21
N GLY A 87 -14.14 -1.06 -25.56
CA GLY A 87 -14.83 -2.34 -25.35
C GLY A 87 -15.71 -2.33 -24.10
N SER A 88 -16.77 -3.13 -24.09
CA SER A 88 -17.47 -3.54 -22.87
C SER A 88 -16.45 -4.13 -21.90
N LEU A 89 -16.65 -3.93 -20.56
CA LEU A 89 -15.77 -4.46 -19.50
C LEU A 89 -15.30 -5.88 -19.87
N PRO A 90 -14.02 -6.03 -20.24
CA PRO A 90 -13.55 -7.33 -20.73
C PRO A 90 -13.22 -8.20 -19.51
N TRP A 91 -14.23 -8.82 -18.92
CA TRP A 91 -14.07 -9.74 -17.79
C TRP A 91 -12.96 -10.77 -18.04
N ALA A 92 -12.81 -11.19 -19.31
CA ALA A 92 -11.75 -12.11 -19.71
C ALA A 92 -10.34 -11.49 -19.57
N SER A 93 -10.14 -10.21 -19.96
CA SER A 93 -8.85 -9.53 -19.81
C SER A 93 -8.54 -9.21 -18.35
N LEU A 94 -9.54 -8.81 -17.57
CA LEU A 94 -9.40 -8.59 -16.13
C LEU A 94 -9.02 -9.91 -15.42
N GLY A 95 -9.75 -10.99 -15.72
CA GLY A 95 -9.43 -12.32 -15.18
C GLY A 95 -8.02 -12.76 -15.58
N ARG A 96 -7.61 -12.51 -16.81
CA ARG A 96 -6.24 -12.77 -17.29
C ARG A 96 -5.21 -11.97 -16.53
N THR A 97 -5.42 -10.67 -16.34
CA THR A 97 -4.47 -9.78 -15.63
C THR A 97 -4.32 -10.19 -14.17
N LEU A 98 -5.44 -10.49 -13.48
CA LEU A 98 -5.40 -11.01 -12.12
C LEU A 98 -4.73 -12.38 -12.03
N ALA A 99 -5.04 -13.29 -12.98
CA ALA A 99 -4.38 -14.59 -13.04
C ALA A 99 -2.88 -14.47 -13.28
N LEU A 100 -2.45 -13.55 -14.16
CA LEU A 100 -1.03 -13.26 -14.38
C LEU A 100 -0.36 -12.66 -13.13
N ALA A 101 -1.05 -11.77 -12.40
CA ALA A 101 -0.52 -11.20 -11.16
C ALA A 101 -0.36 -12.28 -10.08
N LEU A 102 -1.38 -13.11 -9.87
CA LEU A 102 -1.32 -14.23 -8.93
C LEU A 102 -0.28 -15.27 -9.33
N LEU A 103 -0.18 -15.59 -10.62
CA LEU A 103 0.83 -16.50 -11.15
C LEU A 103 2.23 -15.91 -10.97
N PHE A 104 2.42 -14.62 -11.27
CA PHE A 104 3.70 -13.92 -11.08
C PHE A 104 4.11 -13.93 -9.60
N LEU A 105 3.22 -13.52 -8.69
CA LEU A 105 3.50 -13.54 -7.26
C LEU A 105 3.76 -14.97 -6.77
N GLY A 106 2.93 -15.93 -7.16
CA GLY A 106 3.12 -17.34 -6.80
C GLY A 106 4.43 -17.91 -7.30
N LEU A 107 4.81 -17.65 -8.57
CA LEU A 107 6.10 -18.05 -9.14
C LEU A 107 7.25 -17.30 -8.48
N ALA A 108 7.14 -16.00 -8.28
CA ALA A 108 8.17 -15.20 -7.63
C ALA A 108 8.44 -15.73 -6.21
N LEU A 109 7.41 -15.95 -5.41
CA LEU A 109 7.54 -16.45 -4.04
C LEU A 109 8.09 -17.89 -4.01
N THR A 110 7.60 -18.78 -4.89
CA THR A 110 8.04 -20.18 -4.90
C THR A 110 9.45 -20.31 -5.48
N LEU A 111 9.69 -19.82 -6.72
CA LEU A 111 11.00 -19.89 -7.35
C LEU A 111 12.03 -19.03 -6.61
N GLY A 112 11.62 -17.86 -6.14
CA GLY A 112 12.46 -16.96 -5.37
C GLY A 112 12.97 -17.64 -4.10
N ARG A 113 12.10 -18.29 -3.34
CA ARG A 113 12.47 -19.04 -2.13
C ARG A 113 13.54 -20.11 -2.41
N PHE A 114 13.50 -20.75 -3.56
CA PHE A 114 14.51 -21.74 -3.95
C PHE A 114 15.76 -21.10 -4.57
N ALA A 115 15.61 -20.08 -5.41
CA ALA A 115 16.70 -19.43 -6.11
C ALA A 115 17.56 -18.54 -5.18
N THR A 116 16.92 -17.79 -4.27
CA THR A 116 17.60 -16.83 -3.38
C THR A 116 18.74 -17.47 -2.60
N PRO A 117 18.58 -18.60 -1.88
CA PRO A 117 19.68 -19.21 -1.14
C PRO A 117 20.83 -19.67 -2.04
N HIS A 118 20.58 -20.01 -3.31
CA HIS A 118 21.62 -20.42 -4.25
C HIS A 118 22.39 -19.21 -4.78
N ILE A 119 21.70 -18.14 -5.14
CA ILE A 119 22.28 -16.88 -5.61
C ILE A 119 23.17 -16.26 -4.51
N PHE A 120 22.64 -16.18 -3.29
CA PHE A 120 23.37 -15.59 -2.18
C PHE A 120 24.56 -16.46 -1.72
N ARG A 121 24.45 -17.80 -1.77
CA ARG A 121 25.60 -18.70 -1.55
C ARG A 121 26.67 -18.58 -2.63
N LEU A 122 26.27 -18.35 -3.89
CA LEU A 122 27.23 -18.12 -4.96
C LEU A 122 27.96 -16.79 -4.74
N ALA A 123 27.22 -15.75 -4.36
CA ALA A 123 27.79 -14.44 -4.01
C ALA A 123 28.77 -14.53 -2.82
N ASP A 124 28.47 -15.37 -1.84
CA ASP A 124 29.33 -15.59 -0.67
C ASP A 124 30.75 -16.13 -1.04
N ARG A 125 30.88 -16.84 -2.18
CA ARG A 125 32.17 -17.30 -2.69
C ARG A 125 33.13 -16.19 -3.14
N PHE A 126 32.58 -15.02 -3.51
CA PHE A 126 33.38 -13.90 -3.98
C PHE A 126 34.16 -13.18 -2.88
N ARG A 127 33.98 -13.53 -1.60
CA ARG A 127 34.66 -12.95 -0.43
C ARG A 127 34.71 -11.40 -0.38
N SER A 128 33.91 -10.74 -1.19
CA SER A 128 33.80 -9.28 -1.16
C SER A 128 32.99 -8.85 0.05
N GLU A 129 33.42 -7.82 0.71
CA GLU A 129 32.63 -7.10 1.71
C GLU A 129 31.60 -6.24 1.00
N GLN A 130 30.41 -6.03 1.62
CA GLN A 130 29.35 -5.16 1.10
C GLN A 130 28.62 -5.67 -0.16
N LEU A 131 28.36 -6.98 -0.24
CA LEU A 131 27.58 -7.57 -1.33
C LEU A 131 26.07 -7.61 -1.07
N LEU A 132 25.65 -7.57 0.19
CA LEU A 132 24.26 -7.76 0.60
C LEU A 132 23.33 -6.70 0.00
N LEU A 133 23.69 -5.41 0.12
CA LEU A 133 22.89 -4.31 -0.40
C LEU A 133 22.79 -4.32 -1.94
N PRO A 134 23.89 -4.42 -2.72
CA PRO A 134 23.81 -4.50 -4.19
C PRO A 134 23.00 -5.69 -4.69
N LEU A 135 23.12 -6.86 -4.04
CA LEU A 135 22.37 -8.04 -4.41
C LEU A 135 20.89 -7.89 -4.09
N GLY A 136 20.56 -7.36 -2.91
CA GLY A 136 19.17 -7.09 -2.52
C GLY A 136 18.48 -6.11 -3.48
N LEU A 137 19.14 -4.99 -3.79
CA LEU A 137 18.63 -4.00 -4.74
C LEU A 137 18.56 -4.56 -6.17
N GLY A 138 19.60 -5.27 -6.61
CA GLY A 138 19.64 -5.91 -7.94
C GLY A 138 18.49 -6.91 -8.11
N PHE A 139 18.21 -7.69 -7.06
CA PHE A 139 17.09 -8.63 -7.05
C PHE A 139 15.72 -7.90 -7.07
N ALA A 140 15.59 -6.81 -6.31
CA ALA A 140 14.37 -5.98 -6.31
C ALA A 140 14.14 -5.36 -7.69
N PHE A 141 15.17 -4.78 -8.32
CA PHE A 141 15.04 -4.21 -9.66
C PHE A 141 14.78 -5.27 -10.74
N LEU A 142 15.37 -6.45 -10.63
CA LEU A 142 15.11 -7.57 -11.55
C LEU A 142 13.64 -8.00 -11.49
N LEU A 143 13.11 -8.23 -10.29
CA LEU A 143 11.71 -8.62 -10.14
C LEU A 143 10.75 -7.48 -10.52
N ALA A 144 11.10 -6.23 -10.23
CA ALA A 144 10.34 -5.06 -10.68
C ALA A 144 10.27 -5.00 -12.22
N TRP A 145 11.39 -5.26 -12.90
CA TRP A 145 11.44 -5.33 -14.36
C TRP A 145 10.65 -6.51 -14.92
N LEU A 146 10.76 -7.70 -14.31
CA LEU A 146 9.99 -8.88 -14.71
C LEU A 146 8.50 -8.66 -14.52
N GLY A 147 8.07 -8.05 -13.40
CA GLY A 147 6.68 -7.67 -13.16
C GLY A 147 6.16 -6.72 -14.24
N ASN A 148 6.94 -5.71 -14.59
CA ASN A 148 6.59 -4.77 -15.66
C ASN A 148 6.47 -5.48 -17.03
N ARG A 149 7.39 -6.41 -17.34
CA ARG A 149 7.31 -7.25 -18.55
C ARG A 149 6.08 -8.16 -18.57
N ALA A 150 5.58 -8.57 -17.41
CA ALA A 150 4.35 -9.33 -17.27
C ALA A 150 3.07 -8.44 -17.35
N GLY A 151 3.24 -7.12 -17.58
CA GLY A 151 2.12 -6.17 -17.66
C GLY A 151 1.61 -5.72 -16.29
N LEU A 152 2.38 -5.92 -15.22
CA LEU A 152 2.06 -5.49 -13.87
C LEU A 152 2.77 -4.17 -13.53
N ALA A 153 2.23 -3.43 -12.56
CA ALA A 153 2.95 -2.28 -12.02
C ALA A 153 4.30 -2.71 -11.42
N THR A 154 5.35 -1.93 -11.65
CA THR A 154 6.74 -2.22 -11.23
C THR A 154 6.84 -2.50 -9.72
N ILE A 155 6.01 -1.83 -8.93
CA ILE A 155 5.95 -1.99 -7.47
C ILE A 155 5.59 -3.43 -7.06
N VAL A 156 4.76 -4.13 -7.84
CA VAL A 156 4.36 -5.53 -7.54
C VAL A 156 5.59 -6.45 -7.53
N GLY A 157 6.49 -6.27 -8.51
CA GLY A 157 7.74 -7.03 -8.57
C GLY A 157 8.70 -6.67 -7.44
N ALA A 158 8.86 -5.38 -7.14
CA ALA A 158 9.71 -4.93 -6.03
C ALA A 158 9.20 -5.44 -4.68
N TYR A 159 7.88 -5.42 -4.47
CA TYR A 159 7.25 -5.98 -3.27
C TYR A 159 7.47 -7.49 -3.14
N ALA A 160 7.29 -8.23 -4.25
CA ALA A 160 7.59 -9.66 -4.27
C ALA A 160 9.06 -9.96 -3.89
N ALA A 161 10.00 -9.12 -4.34
CA ALA A 161 11.40 -9.23 -3.95
C ALA A 161 11.59 -9.07 -2.43
N GLY A 162 10.95 -8.08 -1.82
CA GLY A 162 10.97 -7.87 -0.37
C GLY A 162 10.46 -9.08 0.41
N LEU A 163 9.35 -9.69 -0.04
CA LEU A 163 8.81 -10.90 0.57
C LEU A 163 9.74 -12.13 0.46
N ILE A 164 10.54 -12.21 -0.61
CA ILE A 164 11.45 -13.35 -0.84
C ILE A 164 12.76 -13.18 -0.07
N LEU A 165 13.23 -11.95 0.09
CA LEU A 165 14.47 -11.61 0.80
C LEU A 165 14.28 -11.68 2.32
N GLU A 166 13.68 -12.77 2.78
CA GLU A 166 13.51 -13.05 4.21
C GLU A 166 14.88 -13.33 4.87
N PRO A 167 15.11 -12.87 6.11
CA PRO A 167 16.39 -13.05 6.81
C PRO A 167 16.93 -14.50 6.79
N ALA A 168 16.04 -15.49 6.91
CA ALA A 168 16.42 -16.92 6.87
C ALA A 168 17.17 -17.34 5.58
N HIS A 169 16.99 -16.62 4.48
CA HIS A 169 17.62 -16.94 3.20
C HIS A 169 18.97 -16.25 2.99
N ILE A 170 19.25 -15.19 3.73
CA ILE A 170 20.43 -14.32 3.58
C ILE A 170 21.30 -14.25 4.83
N GLU A 171 20.96 -15.03 5.87
CA GLU A 171 21.57 -15.03 7.22
C GLU A 171 23.11 -15.13 7.20
N ASN A 172 23.68 -15.91 6.27
CA ASN A 172 25.14 -16.07 6.19
C ASN A 172 25.84 -14.77 5.77
N LEU A 173 25.25 -14.02 4.84
CA LEU A 173 25.79 -12.72 4.40
C LEU A 173 25.56 -11.65 5.47
N GLU A 174 24.40 -11.64 6.12
CA GLU A 174 24.12 -10.72 7.23
C GLU A 174 25.10 -10.93 8.38
N LYS A 175 25.37 -12.18 8.77
CA LYS A 175 26.37 -12.50 9.80
C LYS A 175 27.78 -12.07 9.39
N ARG A 176 28.14 -12.21 8.11
CA ARG A 176 29.45 -11.81 7.61
C ARG A 176 29.60 -10.29 7.55
N GLU A 177 28.61 -9.58 7.06
CA GLU A 177 28.62 -8.12 6.95
C GLU A 177 28.27 -7.43 8.27
N ARG A 178 27.80 -8.18 9.29
CA ARG A 178 27.37 -7.69 10.62
C ARG A 178 26.24 -6.66 10.53
N HIS A 179 25.51 -6.66 9.44
CA HIS A 179 24.36 -5.80 9.18
C HIS A 179 23.24 -6.60 8.53
N SER A 180 22.01 -6.31 8.89
CA SER A 180 20.86 -6.84 8.18
C SER A 180 20.63 -6.09 6.86
N LEU A 181 19.96 -6.72 5.90
CA LEU A 181 19.57 -6.05 4.66
C LEU A 181 18.68 -4.82 4.95
N GLU A 182 17.81 -4.92 5.95
CA GLU A 182 16.95 -3.83 6.38
C GLU A 182 17.77 -2.62 6.86
N GLU A 183 18.80 -2.84 7.70
CA GLU A 183 19.70 -1.78 8.16
C GLU A 183 20.44 -1.10 7.00
N LEU A 184 20.87 -1.88 6.00
CA LEU A 184 21.59 -1.34 4.83
C LEU A 184 20.67 -0.59 3.86
N VAL A 185 19.41 -1.00 3.72
CA VAL A 185 18.42 -0.32 2.87
C VAL A 185 17.85 0.92 3.56
N HIS A 186 17.77 0.93 4.90
CA HIS A 186 17.16 2.01 5.67
C HIS A 186 17.68 3.42 5.32
N PRO A 187 18.99 3.68 5.17
CA PRO A 187 19.49 5.00 4.76
C PRO A 187 19.00 5.43 3.38
N LEU A 188 18.83 4.48 2.43
CA LEU A 188 18.28 4.78 1.11
C LEU A 188 16.79 5.16 1.22
N VAL A 189 16.03 4.45 2.05
CA VAL A 189 14.64 4.78 2.32
C VAL A 189 14.53 6.16 2.94
N MET A 190 15.36 6.47 3.95
CA MET A 190 15.38 7.79 4.60
C MET A 190 15.74 8.94 3.65
N ALA A 191 16.53 8.69 2.62
CA ALA A 191 16.90 9.68 1.61
C ALA A 191 15.83 9.78 0.50
N LEU A 192 15.33 8.64 0.01
CA LEU A 192 14.45 8.59 -1.17
C LEU A 192 12.98 8.82 -0.84
N ALA A 193 12.49 8.39 0.34
CA ALA A 193 11.09 8.55 0.71
C ALA A 193 10.66 10.04 0.78
N PRO A 194 11.41 10.97 1.41
CA PRO A 194 11.06 12.37 1.37
C PRO A 194 11.01 12.95 -0.05
N LEU A 195 11.95 12.56 -0.92
CA LEU A 195 11.95 12.98 -2.33
C LEU A 195 10.71 12.47 -3.06
N PHE A 196 10.32 11.22 -2.81
CA PHE A 196 9.08 10.66 -3.35
C PHE A 196 7.85 11.47 -2.91
N PHE A 197 7.72 11.75 -1.60
CA PHE A 197 6.58 12.53 -1.09
C PHE A 197 6.56 13.96 -1.63
N VAL A 198 7.73 14.61 -1.77
CA VAL A 198 7.83 15.93 -2.40
C VAL A 198 7.40 15.87 -3.87
N LEU A 199 7.83 14.86 -4.63
CA LEU A 199 7.44 14.70 -6.04
C LEU A 199 5.94 14.44 -6.20
N VAL A 200 5.36 13.61 -5.34
CA VAL A 200 3.90 13.38 -5.35
C VAL A 200 3.16 14.64 -4.95
N GLY A 201 3.59 15.31 -3.89
CA GLY A 201 2.99 16.57 -3.44
C GLY A 201 3.08 17.69 -4.49
N ALA A 202 4.20 17.78 -5.23
CA ALA A 202 4.38 18.76 -6.29
C ALA A 202 3.48 18.55 -7.51
N ARG A 203 2.92 17.35 -7.69
CA ARG A 203 1.92 17.07 -8.74
C ARG A 203 0.51 17.49 -8.35
N VAL A 204 0.26 17.64 -7.05
CA VAL A 204 -1.04 18.07 -6.54
C VAL A 204 -1.16 19.59 -6.69
N ASP A 205 -2.20 20.03 -7.37
CA ASP A 205 -2.50 21.47 -7.42
C ASP A 205 -3.08 21.93 -6.06
N PRO A 206 -2.32 22.72 -5.27
CA PRO A 206 -2.80 23.20 -3.98
C PRO A 206 -4.02 24.13 -4.11
N LEU A 207 -4.16 24.83 -5.24
CA LEU A 207 -5.33 25.67 -5.49
C LEU A 207 -6.57 24.82 -5.76
N ALA A 208 -6.41 23.65 -6.39
CA ALA A 208 -7.51 22.71 -6.55
C ALA A 208 -8.00 22.19 -5.20
N LEU A 209 -7.10 21.90 -4.25
CA LEU A 209 -7.47 21.45 -2.90
C LEU A 209 -8.22 22.54 -2.11
N LEU A 210 -7.91 23.82 -2.35
CA LEU A 210 -8.59 24.95 -1.70
C LEU A 210 -9.99 25.24 -2.24
N LYS A 211 -10.40 24.65 -3.36
CA LYS A 211 -11.79 24.74 -3.85
C LYS A 211 -12.71 24.09 -2.84
N PRO A 212 -13.83 24.75 -2.43
CA PRO A 212 -14.74 24.20 -1.42
C PRO A 212 -15.27 22.80 -1.78
N SER A 213 -15.59 22.56 -3.05
CA SER A 213 -16.08 21.25 -3.53
C SER A 213 -15.02 20.14 -3.35
N THR A 214 -13.77 20.42 -3.71
CA THR A 214 -12.65 19.48 -3.57
C THR A 214 -12.33 19.20 -2.10
N LEU A 215 -12.35 20.25 -1.27
CA LEU A 215 -12.14 20.10 0.17
C LEU A 215 -13.23 19.25 0.82
N VAL A 216 -14.50 19.52 0.50
CA VAL A 216 -15.62 18.70 1.00
C VAL A 216 -15.49 17.27 0.53
N PHE A 217 -15.12 17.05 -0.72
CA PHE A 217 -14.88 15.70 -1.25
C PHE A 217 -13.73 14.99 -0.51
N ALA A 218 -12.62 15.68 -0.27
CA ALA A 218 -11.50 15.14 0.53
C ALA A 218 -11.93 14.76 1.95
N LEU A 219 -12.72 15.60 2.62
CA LEU A 219 -13.26 15.32 3.96
C LEU A 219 -14.20 14.12 3.97
N VAL A 220 -15.08 14.01 2.97
CA VAL A 220 -15.96 12.86 2.83
C VAL A 220 -15.19 11.57 2.56
N LEU A 221 -14.20 11.59 1.66
CA LEU A 221 -13.34 10.44 1.40
C LEU A 221 -12.55 10.04 2.66
N ALA A 222 -12.01 11.01 3.41
CA ALA A 222 -11.32 10.75 4.68
C ALA A 222 -12.26 10.10 5.71
N LEU A 223 -13.48 10.61 5.84
CA LEU A 223 -14.49 10.05 6.72
C LEU A 223 -14.87 8.62 6.32
N LEU A 224 -15.22 8.42 5.05
CA LEU A 224 -15.60 7.10 4.53
C LEU A 224 -14.45 6.09 4.60
N GLY A 225 -13.23 6.50 4.27
CA GLY A 225 -12.03 5.68 4.40
C GLY A 225 -11.74 5.28 5.85
N THR A 226 -11.90 6.23 6.79
CA THR A 226 -11.77 5.99 8.24
C THR A 226 -12.85 5.03 8.73
N LEU A 227 -14.12 5.30 8.42
CA LEU A 227 -15.25 4.45 8.82
C LEU A 227 -15.10 3.03 8.25
N GLY A 228 -14.69 2.89 6.98
CA GLY A 228 -14.51 1.59 6.35
C GLY A 228 -13.46 0.72 7.04
N LYS A 229 -12.35 1.30 7.46
CA LYS A 229 -11.31 0.58 8.21
C LYS A 229 -11.71 0.36 9.67
N TRP A 230 -12.28 1.38 10.31
CA TRP A 230 -12.69 1.29 11.71
C TRP A 230 -13.77 0.21 11.92
N ILE A 231 -14.80 0.17 11.08
CA ILE A 231 -15.83 -0.88 11.10
C ILE A 231 -15.21 -2.24 10.70
N GLY A 232 -14.22 -2.25 9.79
CA GLY A 232 -13.45 -3.46 9.44
C GLY A 232 -12.79 -4.13 10.65
N GLY A 233 -12.48 -3.37 11.70
CA GLY A 233 -12.01 -3.90 12.98
C GLY A 233 -12.95 -4.90 13.66
N LEU A 234 -14.26 -4.86 13.36
CA LEU A 234 -15.24 -5.86 13.84
C LEU A 234 -14.88 -7.29 13.40
N GLY A 235 -14.13 -7.43 12.30
CA GLY A 235 -13.61 -8.72 11.84
C GLY A 235 -12.45 -9.29 12.65
N ALA A 236 -11.92 -8.56 13.64
CA ALA A 236 -10.77 -8.99 14.44
C ALA A 236 -11.03 -10.23 15.32
N GLY A 237 -12.30 -10.60 15.53
CA GLY A 237 -12.68 -11.79 16.29
C GLY A 237 -13.07 -11.48 17.75
N ARG A 238 -13.61 -12.52 18.42
CA ARG A 238 -14.09 -12.40 19.81
C ARG A 238 -12.92 -12.25 20.78
N GLY A 239 -13.07 -11.36 21.77
CA GLY A 239 -12.07 -11.12 22.82
C GLY A 239 -11.00 -10.08 22.46
N LEU A 240 -11.01 -9.55 21.25
CA LEU A 240 -10.14 -8.45 20.82
C LEU A 240 -10.88 -7.11 20.85
N ARG A 241 -10.15 -6.04 21.11
CA ARG A 241 -10.70 -4.68 21.00
C ARG A 241 -10.75 -4.28 19.53
N TRP A 242 -11.91 -4.53 18.92
CA TRP A 242 -12.15 -4.21 17.52
C TRP A 242 -11.90 -2.73 17.20
N THR A 243 -12.12 -1.81 18.16
CA THR A 243 -11.86 -0.37 18.00
C THR A 243 -10.36 -0.09 17.84
N ALA A 244 -9.51 -0.72 18.66
CA ALA A 244 -8.07 -0.60 18.54
C ALA A 244 -7.57 -1.16 17.20
N VAL A 245 -8.06 -2.34 16.80
CA VAL A 245 -7.73 -2.94 15.49
C VAL A 245 -8.21 -2.03 14.36
N GLY A 246 -9.44 -1.52 14.45
CA GLY A 246 -9.99 -0.59 13.47
C GLY A 246 -9.14 0.67 13.32
N TRP A 247 -8.82 1.36 14.42
CA TRP A 247 -7.96 2.53 14.40
C TRP A 247 -6.55 2.23 13.90
N GLY A 248 -5.99 1.06 14.26
CA GLY A 248 -4.69 0.60 13.75
C GLY A 248 -4.66 0.40 12.23
N MET A 249 -5.80 0.19 11.60
CA MET A 249 -5.91 0.02 10.14
C MET A 249 -6.25 1.32 9.40
N VAL A 250 -6.54 2.43 10.10
CA VAL A 250 -6.89 3.72 9.48
C VAL A 250 -5.71 4.45 8.84
N PRO A 251 -4.47 4.49 9.42
CA PRO A 251 -3.40 5.30 8.87
C PRO A 251 -3.10 4.94 7.42
N ARG A 252 -2.92 5.96 6.58
CA ARG A 252 -2.53 5.82 5.18
C ARG A 252 -1.08 6.28 5.05
N GLY A 253 -0.31 5.55 4.28
CA GLY A 253 1.07 5.87 4.04
C GLY A 253 1.39 5.93 2.56
N GLU A 254 2.63 5.59 2.26
CA GLU A 254 3.26 5.63 0.95
C GLU A 254 2.45 4.89 -0.13
N VAL A 255 1.84 3.76 0.19
CA VAL A 255 1.10 2.93 -0.78
C VAL A 255 -0.09 3.69 -1.37
N GLY A 256 -0.84 4.45 -0.55
CA GLY A 256 -1.94 5.28 -1.04
C GLY A 256 -1.46 6.35 -2.03
N PHE A 257 -0.35 7.02 -1.73
CA PHE A 257 0.25 8.02 -2.63
C PHE A 257 0.81 7.39 -3.91
N ILE A 258 1.35 6.16 -3.84
CA ILE A 258 1.76 5.42 -5.03
C ILE A 258 0.56 5.14 -5.92
N PHE A 259 -0.59 4.76 -5.34
CA PHE A 259 -1.81 4.55 -6.11
C PHE A 259 -2.24 5.84 -6.83
N VAL A 260 -2.25 6.98 -6.16
CA VAL A 260 -2.51 8.26 -6.83
C VAL A 260 -1.54 8.50 -7.97
N GLY A 261 -0.23 8.31 -7.74
CA GLY A 261 0.79 8.47 -8.78
C GLY A 261 0.59 7.55 -10.00
N VAL A 262 0.13 6.32 -9.78
CA VAL A 262 -0.24 5.39 -10.87
C VAL A 262 -1.50 5.89 -11.58
N GLY A 263 -2.50 6.36 -10.84
CA GLY A 263 -3.74 6.92 -11.41
C GLY A 263 -3.50 8.15 -12.28
N ASP A 264 -2.63 9.05 -11.83
CA ASP A 264 -2.24 10.26 -12.57
C ASP A 264 -1.47 9.93 -13.87
N ALA A 265 -0.74 8.81 -13.88
CA ALA A 265 0.00 8.34 -15.05
C ALA A 265 -0.88 7.59 -16.07
N LEU A 266 -2.04 7.10 -15.66
CA LEU A 266 -2.99 6.42 -16.54
C LEU A 266 -3.82 7.45 -17.33
N THR A 267 -4.14 7.11 -18.58
CA THR A 267 -4.98 7.95 -19.44
C THR A 267 -6.14 7.14 -20.02
N ILE A 268 -7.31 7.77 -20.14
CA ILE A 268 -8.47 7.23 -20.86
C ILE A 268 -8.80 8.20 -21.98
N HIS A 269 -8.81 7.73 -23.23
CA HIS A 269 -9.04 8.57 -24.44
C HIS A 269 -8.13 9.82 -24.50
N GLY A 270 -6.87 9.70 -24.07
CA GLY A 270 -5.89 10.80 -24.07
C GLY A 270 -6.03 11.82 -22.94
N GLN A 271 -6.98 11.62 -22.01
CA GLN A 271 -7.12 12.44 -20.80
C GLN A 271 -6.60 11.66 -19.59
N PRO A 272 -5.98 12.31 -18.60
CA PRO A 272 -5.60 11.66 -17.35
C PRO A 272 -6.81 10.96 -16.70
N LEU A 273 -6.58 9.77 -16.12
CA LEU A 273 -7.62 9.01 -15.42
C LEU A 273 -8.21 9.81 -14.25
N LEU A 274 -7.34 10.46 -13.49
CA LEU A 274 -7.74 11.31 -12.37
C LEU A 274 -7.63 12.78 -12.79
N SER A 275 -8.69 13.56 -12.58
CA SER A 275 -8.59 15.01 -12.75
C SER A 275 -7.76 15.62 -11.61
N PRO A 276 -7.19 16.83 -11.81
CA PRO A 276 -6.44 17.51 -10.73
C PRO A 276 -7.22 17.66 -9.43
N GLU A 277 -8.53 17.91 -9.51
CA GLU A 277 -9.41 18.02 -8.35
C GLU A 277 -9.59 16.68 -7.64
N VAL A 278 -9.74 15.58 -8.39
CA VAL A 278 -9.89 14.24 -7.84
C VAL A 278 -8.59 13.80 -7.16
N SER A 279 -7.45 13.99 -7.82
CA SER A 279 -6.13 13.68 -7.25
C SER A 279 -5.90 14.50 -5.97
N ALA A 280 -6.20 15.80 -5.99
CA ALA A 280 -6.09 16.67 -4.82
C ALA A 280 -6.99 16.21 -3.68
N ALA A 281 -8.25 15.81 -3.97
CA ALA A 281 -9.17 15.31 -2.95
C ALA A 281 -8.68 14.00 -2.33
N ILE A 282 -8.19 13.06 -3.14
CA ILE A 282 -7.64 11.79 -2.64
C ILE A 282 -6.42 12.06 -1.75
N VAL A 283 -5.48 12.88 -2.21
CA VAL A 283 -4.27 13.23 -1.42
C VAL A 283 -4.65 13.90 -0.11
N GLY A 284 -5.61 14.83 -0.14
CA GLY A 284 -6.14 15.46 1.07
C GLY A 284 -6.75 14.44 2.05
N ALA A 285 -7.52 13.48 1.53
CA ALA A 285 -8.10 12.39 2.34
C ALA A 285 -7.02 11.48 2.94
N LEU A 286 -5.98 11.13 2.16
CA LEU A 286 -4.86 10.32 2.64
C LEU A 286 -4.10 11.04 3.76
N LEU A 287 -3.80 12.32 3.61
CA LEU A 287 -3.14 13.14 4.64
C LEU A 287 -3.97 13.19 5.92
N LEU A 288 -5.28 13.45 5.82
CA LEU A 288 -6.17 13.50 6.97
C LEU A 288 -6.22 12.17 7.71
N THR A 289 -6.35 11.05 6.99
CA THR A 289 -6.40 9.71 7.60
C THR A 289 -5.05 9.30 8.20
N THR A 290 -3.93 9.77 7.63
CA THR A 290 -2.58 9.59 8.17
C THR A 290 -2.44 10.25 9.54
N LEU A 291 -3.10 11.39 9.75
CA LEU A 291 -3.11 12.10 11.04
C LEU A 291 -4.13 11.51 12.02
N LEU A 292 -5.34 11.19 11.55
CA LEU A 292 -6.44 10.71 12.40
C LEU A 292 -6.17 9.31 12.97
N GLY A 293 -5.55 8.42 12.19
CA GLY A 293 -5.29 7.05 12.60
C GLY A 293 -4.44 6.93 13.87
N PRO A 294 -3.23 7.52 13.91
CA PRO A 294 -2.37 7.53 15.11
C PRO A 294 -3.04 8.12 16.34
N VAL A 295 -3.77 9.23 16.15
CA VAL A 295 -4.49 9.89 17.26
C VAL A 295 -5.58 8.96 17.81
N GLY A 296 -6.38 8.35 16.94
CA GLY A 296 -7.44 7.42 17.32
C GLY A 296 -6.90 6.17 18.00
N LEU A 297 -5.85 5.56 17.43
CA LEU A 297 -5.20 4.39 18.01
C LEU A 297 -4.57 4.71 19.37
N GLY A 298 -3.81 5.79 19.48
CA GLY A 298 -3.17 6.21 20.72
C GLY A 298 -4.20 6.52 21.82
N TRP A 299 -5.32 7.12 21.47
CA TRP A 299 -6.40 7.37 22.42
C TRP A 299 -7.07 6.07 22.89
N ASP A 300 -7.34 5.13 21.99
CA ASP A 300 -7.94 3.84 22.33
C ASP A 300 -7.01 3.01 23.25
N LEU A 301 -5.71 3.00 22.96
CA LEU A 301 -4.72 2.27 23.78
C LEU A 301 -4.57 2.85 25.19
N ARG A 302 -4.59 4.19 25.35
CA ARG A 302 -4.48 4.85 26.67
C ARG A 302 -5.69 4.59 27.56
N ARG A 303 -6.90 4.49 27.01
CA ARG A 303 -8.08 4.11 27.78
C ARG A 303 -7.93 2.78 28.51
N ARG A 304 -7.20 1.82 27.89
CA ARG A 304 -6.94 0.52 28.52
C ARG A 304 -6.06 0.64 29.76
N SER A 305 -5.03 1.48 29.75
CA SER A 305 -4.12 1.63 30.90
C SER A 305 -4.84 2.23 32.11
N SER A 306 -5.86 3.06 31.92
CA SER A 306 -6.66 3.62 33.00
C SER A 306 -7.70 2.65 33.56
N GLU A 307 -8.25 1.75 32.74
CA GLU A 307 -9.24 0.74 33.18
C GLU A 307 -8.58 -0.46 33.93
N SER A 308 -7.30 -0.72 33.68
CA SER A 308 -6.55 -1.80 34.37
C SER A 308 -5.99 -1.37 35.73
N THR A 309 -5.99 -0.09 36.06
CA THR A 309 -5.51 0.50 37.33
C THR A 309 -6.64 0.89 38.30
N SER A 310 -7.88 0.77 37.88
CA SER A 310 -9.08 0.94 38.71
C SER A 310 -9.68 -0.42 39.10
#